data_e4929434f436936f630ed4c50564dd93
#
_entry.id   e4929434f436936f630ed4c50564dd93
#
_cell.length_a   1.000
_cell.length_b   1.000
_cell.length_c   1.000
_cell.angle_alpha   90.00
_cell.angle_beta   90.00
_cell.angle_gamma   90.00
#
_symmetry.space_group_name_H-M   'P 1'
#
loop_
_entity.id
_entity.type
_entity.pdbx_description
1 polymer ?
#
loop_
_entity_poly.entity_id
_entity_poly.type
_entity_poly.pdbx_seq_one_letter_code
_entity_poly.pdbx_strand_id
1 'polypeptide(L)'
;MEEYNDGLRRFLLNLTLGDAALTDDLAQETFIKVYISLRSYQGIARFRTWLYRIAYNEFYMYVRRRRESGEDERGYGNVADTVSPYDADDASMDVERCLKVLSEAERTAVLLFYLDDRPIKEIADIMQMPQGTVKSHLSRAKAKMAKLF
;
A
#
# COMPACT_ATOMS: atom_id res chain seq x y z
N MET A 1 -17.11 -8.17 -6.29
CA MET A 1 -15.68 -7.96 -6.55
C MET A 1 -15.35 -6.58 -7.12
N GLU A 2 -16.23 -6.00 -7.89
CA GLU A 2 -16.00 -4.65 -8.42
C GLU A 2 -15.87 -3.58 -7.33
N GLU A 3 -16.65 -3.70 -6.27
CA GLU A 3 -16.60 -2.82 -5.11
C GLU A 3 -15.21 -2.76 -4.48
N TYR A 4 -14.57 -3.92 -4.37
CA TYR A 4 -13.26 -4.03 -3.74
C TYR A 4 -12.12 -3.69 -4.70
N ASN A 5 -12.37 -3.85 -5.99
CA ASN A 5 -11.34 -3.63 -7.00
C ASN A 5 -10.86 -2.18 -7.04
N ASP A 6 -11.78 -1.22 -7.03
CA ASP A 6 -11.41 0.21 -7.08
C ASP A 6 -10.65 0.65 -5.83
N GLY A 7 -11.10 0.23 -4.65
CA GLY A 7 -10.42 0.55 -3.39
C GLY A 7 -9.05 -0.08 -3.31
N LEU A 8 -8.96 -1.35 -3.68
CA LEU A 8 -7.70 -2.08 -3.66
C LEU A 8 -6.71 -1.47 -4.65
N ARG A 9 -7.17 -1.17 -5.86
CA ARG A 9 -6.32 -0.57 -6.88
C ARG A 9 -5.79 0.79 -6.44
N ARG A 10 -6.63 1.61 -5.84
CA ARG A 10 -6.23 2.91 -5.31
C ARG A 10 -5.18 2.76 -4.21
N PHE A 11 -5.39 1.81 -3.31
CA PHE A 11 -4.43 1.50 -2.25
C PHE A 11 -3.07 1.12 -2.85
N LEU A 12 -3.07 0.19 -3.80
CA LEU A 12 -1.84 -0.26 -4.44
C LEU A 12 -1.18 0.84 -5.26
N LEU A 13 -1.96 1.66 -5.93
CA LEU A 13 -1.42 2.77 -6.72
C LEU A 13 -0.68 3.77 -5.83
N ASN A 14 -1.26 4.11 -4.69
CA ASN A 14 -0.60 4.99 -3.73
C ASN A 14 0.62 4.31 -3.09
N LEU A 15 0.51 3.02 -2.82
CA LEU A 15 1.59 2.25 -2.20
C LEU A 15 2.81 2.16 -3.13
N THR A 16 2.58 2.04 -4.44
CA THR A 16 3.62 1.97 -5.46
C THR A 16 4.08 3.35 -5.95
N LEU A 17 3.61 4.42 -5.33
CA LEU A 17 3.94 5.79 -5.71
C LEU A 17 3.55 6.11 -7.16
N GLY A 18 2.39 5.61 -7.58
CA GLY A 18 1.83 5.92 -8.90
C GLY A 18 2.32 5.03 -10.03
N ASP A 19 3.00 3.94 -9.72
CA ASP A 19 3.46 3.00 -10.75
C ASP A 19 2.28 2.15 -11.22
N ALA A 20 1.67 2.55 -12.32
CA ALA A 20 0.45 1.91 -12.82
C ALA A 20 0.69 0.47 -13.29
N ALA A 21 1.80 0.21 -13.95
CA ALA A 21 2.13 -1.13 -14.43
C ALA A 21 2.33 -2.10 -13.26
N LEU A 22 3.10 -1.69 -12.27
CA LEU A 22 3.30 -2.50 -11.06
C LEU A 22 2.00 -2.70 -10.31
N THR A 23 1.18 -1.65 -10.21
CA THR A 23 -0.13 -1.73 -9.56
C THR A 23 -1.01 -2.78 -10.22
N ASP A 24 -1.06 -2.80 -11.55
CA ASP A 24 -1.84 -3.78 -12.29
C ASP A 24 -1.34 -5.20 -12.03
N ASP A 25 -0.03 -5.40 -12.02
CA ASP A 25 0.56 -6.71 -11.76
C ASP A 25 0.24 -7.19 -10.34
N LEU A 26 0.38 -6.31 -9.35
CA LEU A 26 0.10 -6.66 -7.97
C LEU A 26 -1.38 -6.94 -7.74
N ALA A 27 -2.26 -6.15 -8.35
CA ALA A 27 -3.70 -6.37 -8.25
C ALA A 27 -4.08 -7.72 -8.86
N GLN A 28 -3.54 -8.03 -10.03
CA GLN A 28 -3.79 -9.29 -10.71
C GLN A 28 -3.34 -10.47 -9.86
N GLU A 29 -2.11 -10.43 -9.36
CA GLU A 29 -1.59 -11.48 -8.47
C GLU A 29 -2.42 -11.63 -7.20
N THR A 30 -2.87 -10.51 -6.64
CA THR A 30 -3.72 -10.54 -5.46
C THR A 30 -5.02 -11.28 -5.76
N PHE A 31 -5.68 -10.96 -6.85
CA PHE A 31 -6.96 -11.61 -7.19
C PHE A 31 -6.77 -13.09 -7.54
N ILE A 32 -5.67 -13.45 -8.19
CA ILE A 32 -5.35 -14.85 -8.45
C ILE A 32 -5.20 -15.61 -7.12
N LYS A 33 -4.47 -15.04 -6.17
CA LYS A 33 -4.27 -15.68 -4.86
C LYS A 33 -5.56 -15.75 -4.05
N VAL A 34 -6.38 -14.73 -4.12
CA VAL A 34 -7.71 -14.74 -3.50
C VAL A 34 -8.53 -15.88 -4.07
N TYR A 35 -8.57 -16.01 -5.39
CA TYR A 35 -9.34 -17.06 -6.05
C TYR A 35 -8.87 -18.44 -5.63
N ILE A 36 -7.57 -18.69 -5.64
CA ILE A 36 -6.98 -19.98 -5.25
C ILE A 36 -7.27 -20.29 -3.78
N SER A 37 -7.18 -19.28 -2.91
CA SER A 37 -7.29 -19.44 -1.47
C SER A 37 -8.71 -19.32 -0.93
N LEU A 38 -9.69 -19.10 -1.81
CA LEU A 38 -11.06 -18.83 -1.38
C LEU A 38 -11.65 -19.98 -0.54
N ARG A 39 -11.27 -21.22 -0.86
CA ARG A 39 -11.73 -22.39 -0.11
C ARG A 39 -11.17 -22.44 1.30
N SER A 40 -10.01 -21.83 1.53
CA SER A 40 -9.38 -21.81 2.85
C SER A 40 -9.81 -20.62 3.69
N TYR A 41 -10.59 -19.71 3.10
CA TYR A 41 -11.12 -18.58 3.84
C TYR A 41 -12.20 -19.06 4.81
N GLN A 42 -11.96 -18.87 6.10
CA GLN A 42 -12.79 -19.41 7.15
C GLN A 42 -13.80 -18.41 7.73
N GLY A 43 -13.85 -17.21 7.17
CA GLY A 43 -14.77 -16.19 7.64
C GLY A 43 -14.37 -15.56 8.98
N ILE A 44 -13.22 -15.89 9.52
CA ILE A 44 -12.75 -15.37 10.81
C ILE A 44 -12.42 -13.89 10.72
N ALA A 45 -11.76 -13.48 9.63
CA ALA A 45 -11.49 -12.09 9.33
C ALA A 45 -12.48 -11.60 8.29
N ARG A 46 -12.77 -10.30 8.31
CA ARG A 46 -13.59 -9.71 7.25
C ARG A 46 -12.90 -9.94 5.91
N PHE A 47 -13.68 -10.20 4.89
CA PHE A 47 -13.15 -10.45 3.55
C PHE A 47 -12.21 -9.32 3.10
N ARG A 48 -12.59 -8.08 3.37
CA ARG A 48 -11.78 -6.91 3.01
C ARG A 48 -10.41 -6.92 3.70
N THR A 49 -10.37 -7.25 4.98
CA THR A 49 -9.12 -7.36 5.74
C THR A 49 -8.23 -8.45 5.14
N TRP A 50 -8.82 -9.59 4.82
CA TRP A 50 -8.12 -10.71 4.22
C TRP A 50 -7.56 -10.35 2.84
N LEU A 51 -8.39 -9.68 2.01
CA LEU A 51 -7.98 -9.22 0.68
C LEU A 51 -6.78 -8.26 0.76
N TYR A 52 -6.85 -7.29 1.65
CA TYR A 52 -5.77 -6.30 1.80
C TYR A 52 -4.51 -6.93 2.38
N ARG A 53 -4.65 -7.94 3.24
CA ARG A 53 -3.50 -8.69 3.74
C ARG A 53 -2.74 -9.36 2.60
N ILE A 54 -3.46 -9.98 1.69
CA ILE A 54 -2.86 -10.62 0.53
C ILE A 54 -2.18 -9.58 -0.36
N ALA A 55 -2.84 -8.46 -0.61
CA ALA A 55 -2.29 -7.39 -1.43
C ALA A 55 -1.02 -6.79 -0.83
N TYR A 56 -1.05 -6.50 0.47
CA TYR A 56 0.13 -5.99 1.16
C TYR A 56 1.28 -6.97 1.10
N ASN A 57 0.99 -8.24 1.32
CA ASN A 57 2.01 -9.29 1.27
C ASN A 57 2.65 -9.39 -0.13
N GLU A 58 1.85 -9.25 -1.19
CA GLU A 58 2.37 -9.24 -2.56
C GLU A 58 3.31 -8.06 -2.79
N PHE A 59 2.91 -6.89 -2.34
CA PHE A 59 3.74 -5.70 -2.45
C PHE A 59 5.05 -5.87 -1.67
N TYR A 60 4.96 -6.34 -0.43
CA TYR A 60 6.13 -6.54 0.43
C TYR A 60 7.11 -7.54 -0.19
N MET A 61 6.60 -8.65 -0.72
CA MET A 61 7.44 -9.64 -1.40
C MET A 61 8.11 -9.08 -2.63
N TYR A 62 7.40 -8.23 -3.39
CA TYR A 62 7.97 -7.57 -4.55
C TYR A 62 9.14 -6.66 -4.15
N VAL A 63 8.94 -5.81 -3.14
CA VAL A 63 9.98 -4.91 -2.66
C VAL A 63 11.20 -5.69 -2.17
N ARG A 64 10.94 -6.76 -1.42
CA ARG A 64 12.00 -7.60 -0.88
C ARG A 64 12.82 -8.26 -2.00
N ARG A 65 12.17 -8.78 -3.02
CA ARG A 65 12.86 -9.38 -4.16
C ARG A 65 13.74 -8.37 -4.90
N ARG A 66 13.25 -7.15 -5.06
CA ARG A 66 14.04 -6.12 -5.71
C ARG A 66 15.29 -5.79 -4.92
N ARG A 67 15.19 -5.70 -3.61
CA ARG A 67 16.34 -5.43 -2.76
C ARG A 67 17.38 -6.56 -2.82
N GLU A 68 16.90 -7.81 -2.82
CA GLU A 68 17.78 -8.97 -2.88
C GLU A 68 18.47 -9.11 -4.22
N SER A 69 17.84 -8.69 -5.30
CA SER A 69 18.44 -8.75 -6.65
C SER A 69 19.42 -7.59 -6.91
N GLY A 70 19.55 -6.68 -5.96
CA GLY A 70 20.41 -5.50 -6.15
C GLY A 70 19.80 -4.46 -7.08
N GLU A 71 18.56 -4.66 -7.51
CA GLU A 71 17.83 -3.65 -8.26
C GLU A 71 17.46 -2.54 -7.30
N ASP A 72 17.74 -1.36 -7.74
CA ASP A 72 17.84 -0.18 -6.95
C ASP A 72 16.64 0.18 -6.10
N GLU A 73 16.93 0.95 -5.05
CA GLU A 73 16.02 1.62 -4.15
C GLU A 73 14.87 2.33 -4.83
N ARG A 74 14.96 2.60 -6.11
CA ARG A 74 13.97 3.30 -6.90
C ARG A 74 13.23 2.41 -7.88
N GLY A 75 13.08 1.13 -7.54
CA GLY A 75 12.50 0.16 -8.44
C GLY A 75 11.05 0.40 -8.82
N TYR A 76 10.35 1.26 -8.11
CA TYR A 76 8.99 1.62 -8.41
C TYR A 76 8.79 3.11 -8.11
N GLY A 77 7.68 3.67 -8.61
CA GLY A 77 7.38 5.07 -8.39
C GLY A 77 8.20 6.05 -9.21
N ASN A 78 9.05 5.54 -10.09
CA ASN A 78 9.93 6.36 -10.92
C ASN A 78 9.40 6.58 -12.33
N VAL A 79 8.11 6.35 -12.53
CA VAL A 79 7.48 6.64 -13.81
C VAL A 79 7.08 8.13 -13.79
N ALA A 80 8.09 8.96 -13.55
CA ALA A 80 7.90 10.40 -13.46
C ALA A 80 7.40 11.02 -14.77
N ASP A 81 7.53 10.28 -15.84
CA ASP A 81 7.16 10.77 -17.16
C ASP A 81 5.71 10.46 -17.54
N THR A 82 5.03 9.65 -16.75
CA THR A 82 3.61 9.49 -16.93
C THR A 82 2.90 10.52 -16.06
N VAL A 83 2.96 11.73 -16.50
CA VAL A 83 2.19 12.80 -15.88
C VAL A 83 0.73 12.48 -16.15
N SER A 84 0.06 11.97 -15.14
CA SER A 84 -1.37 11.83 -15.19
C SER A 84 -1.97 13.23 -15.39
N PRO A 85 -2.92 13.40 -16.30
CA PRO A 85 -3.56 14.70 -16.49
C PRO A 85 -4.29 15.19 -15.23
N TYR A 86 -4.31 14.42 -14.19
CA TYR A 86 -4.91 14.80 -12.90
C TYR A 86 -3.91 15.47 -11.95
N ASP A 87 -2.65 15.59 -12.35
CA ASP A 87 -1.58 16.07 -11.48
C ASP A 87 -1.48 17.58 -11.38
N ALA A 88 -2.46 18.27 -11.88
CA ALA A 88 -2.49 19.74 -11.82
C ALA A 88 -2.96 20.27 -10.47
N ASP A 89 -3.26 19.39 -9.51
CA ASP A 89 -3.74 19.79 -8.20
C ASP A 89 -2.58 19.79 -7.20
N ASP A 90 -2.32 20.94 -6.59
CA ASP A 90 -1.27 21.10 -5.59
C ASP A 90 -1.43 20.11 -4.43
N ALA A 91 -2.67 19.80 -4.04
CA ALA A 91 -2.95 18.83 -2.98
C ALA A 91 -2.50 17.43 -3.34
N SER A 92 -2.65 17.04 -4.61
CA SER A 92 -2.20 15.74 -5.12
C SER A 92 -0.67 15.62 -5.06
N MET A 93 0.03 16.69 -5.44
CA MET A 93 1.49 16.73 -5.37
C MET A 93 2.00 16.64 -3.95
N ASP A 94 1.30 17.29 -3.02
CA ASP A 94 1.68 17.25 -1.61
C ASP A 94 1.52 15.86 -1.02
N VAL A 95 0.46 15.14 -1.37
CA VAL A 95 0.25 13.76 -0.93
C VAL A 95 1.38 12.88 -1.47
N GLU A 96 1.72 13.03 -2.74
CA GLU A 96 2.79 12.25 -3.34
C GLU A 96 4.13 12.52 -2.66
N ARG A 97 4.43 13.78 -2.36
CA ARG A 97 5.65 14.14 -1.64
C ARG A 97 5.70 13.49 -0.27
N CYS A 98 4.58 13.52 0.44
CA CYS A 98 4.49 12.87 1.75
C CYS A 98 4.76 11.38 1.66
N LEU A 99 4.15 10.71 0.69
CA LEU A 99 4.29 9.26 0.56
C LEU A 99 5.72 8.85 0.19
N LYS A 100 6.41 9.67 -0.59
CA LYS A 100 7.77 9.36 -1.03
C LYS A 100 8.80 9.33 0.09
N VAL A 101 8.61 10.13 1.13
CA VAL A 101 9.58 10.19 2.23
C VAL A 101 9.36 9.09 3.26
N LEU A 102 8.28 8.33 3.15
CA LEU A 102 7.93 7.27 4.09
C LEU A 102 8.52 5.94 3.64
N SER A 103 8.91 5.10 4.62
CA SER A 103 9.24 3.72 4.32
C SER A 103 7.99 2.97 3.85
N GLU A 104 8.15 1.79 3.28
CA GLU A 104 7.02 1.00 2.81
C GLU A 104 6.02 0.70 3.94
N ALA A 105 6.52 0.35 5.11
CA ALA A 105 5.65 0.07 6.26
C ALA A 105 4.94 1.33 6.76
N GLU A 106 5.65 2.44 6.84
CA GLU A 106 5.06 3.72 7.24
C GLU A 106 4.00 4.16 6.25
N ARG A 107 4.30 4.05 4.96
CA ARG A 107 3.37 4.40 3.89
C ARG A 107 2.10 3.55 3.96
N THR A 108 2.26 2.25 4.12
CA THR A 108 1.14 1.34 4.23
C THR A 108 0.24 1.70 5.41
N ALA A 109 0.83 1.92 6.58
CA ALA A 109 0.08 2.27 7.78
C ALA A 109 -0.68 3.59 7.60
N VAL A 110 -0.04 4.59 7.01
CA VAL A 110 -0.65 5.89 6.75
C VAL A 110 -1.83 5.76 5.79
N LEU A 111 -1.66 5.02 4.70
CA LEU A 111 -2.71 4.84 3.71
C LEU A 111 -3.93 4.14 4.33
N LEU A 112 -3.70 3.10 5.12
CA LEU A 112 -4.79 2.37 5.73
C LEU A 112 -5.49 3.18 6.82
N PHE A 113 -4.74 3.95 7.59
CA PHE A 113 -5.30 4.71 8.71
C PHE A 113 -6.02 5.98 8.25
N TYR A 114 -5.38 6.78 7.42
CA TYR A 114 -5.89 8.10 7.05
C TYR A 114 -6.79 8.10 5.83
N LEU A 115 -6.49 7.28 4.82
CA LEU A 115 -7.29 7.25 3.59
C LEU A 115 -8.39 6.20 3.61
N ASP A 116 -8.14 5.05 4.23
CA ASP A 116 -9.12 3.98 4.30
C ASP A 116 -9.86 3.92 5.63
N ASP A 117 -9.55 4.81 6.56
CA ASP A 117 -10.20 4.89 7.88
C ASP A 117 -10.22 3.55 8.64
N ARG A 118 -9.13 2.79 8.54
CA ARG A 118 -9.05 1.51 9.23
C ARG A 118 -8.60 1.71 10.67
N PRO A 119 -9.23 1.03 11.64
CA PRO A 119 -8.70 1.03 13.00
C PRO A 119 -7.36 0.31 13.08
N ILE A 120 -6.56 0.70 14.04
CA ILE A 120 -5.20 0.15 14.21
C ILE A 120 -5.22 -1.37 14.31
N LYS A 121 -6.24 -1.95 14.94
CA LYS A 121 -6.40 -3.39 15.05
C LYS A 121 -6.46 -4.07 13.67
N GLU A 122 -7.23 -3.51 12.75
CA GLU A 122 -7.33 -4.05 11.39
C GLU A 122 -6.02 -3.87 10.62
N ILE A 123 -5.38 -2.71 10.80
CA ILE A 123 -4.08 -2.45 10.15
C ILE A 123 -3.05 -3.48 10.62
N ALA A 124 -3.04 -3.77 11.92
CA ALA A 124 -2.15 -4.80 12.47
C ALA A 124 -2.40 -6.17 11.84
N ASP A 125 -3.66 -6.52 11.62
CA ASP A 125 -4.02 -7.76 10.96
C ASP A 125 -3.58 -7.78 9.50
N ILE A 126 -3.78 -6.66 8.78
CA ILE A 126 -3.38 -6.54 7.37
C ILE A 126 -1.87 -6.65 7.23
N MET A 127 -1.13 -5.93 8.06
CA MET A 127 0.32 -5.86 7.98
C MET A 127 1.02 -7.00 8.75
N GLN A 128 0.25 -7.80 9.47
CA GLN A 128 0.76 -8.93 10.27
C GLN A 128 1.87 -8.50 11.24
N MET A 129 1.56 -7.48 12.02
CA MET A 129 2.46 -6.97 13.04
C MET A 129 1.66 -6.53 14.28
N PRO A 130 2.31 -6.40 15.45
CA PRO A 130 1.62 -5.94 16.65
C PRO A 130 1.07 -4.53 16.49
N GLN A 131 -0.02 -4.22 17.21
CA GLN A 131 -0.62 -2.89 17.19
C GLN A 131 0.37 -1.81 17.60
N GLY A 132 1.23 -2.10 18.58
CA GLY A 132 2.26 -1.15 19.01
C GLY A 132 3.23 -0.79 17.90
N THR A 133 3.55 -1.76 17.04
CA THR A 133 4.42 -1.53 15.88
C THR A 133 3.73 -0.64 14.86
N VAL A 134 2.44 -0.86 14.62
CA VAL A 134 1.64 0.01 13.74
C VAL A 134 1.66 1.45 14.26
N LYS A 135 1.43 1.62 15.56
CA LYS A 135 1.45 2.96 16.19
C LYS A 135 2.81 3.63 16.01
N SER A 136 3.90 2.87 16.16
CA SER A 136 5.24 3.39 15.95
C SER A 136 5.46 3.85 14.51
N HIS A 137 5.00 3.07 13.53
CA HIS A 137 5.09 3.46 12.13
C HIS A 137 4.29 4.74 11.85
N LEU A 138 3.08 4.84 12.41
CA LEU A 138 2.25 6.04 12.25
C LEU A 138 2.92 7.26 12.87
N SER A 139 3.52 7.09 14.05
CA SER A 139 4.20 8.19 14.73
C SER A 139 5.41 8.67 13.94
N ARG A 140 6.23 7.75 13.44
CA ARG A 140 7.39 8.11 12.62
C ARG A 140 6.98 8.76 11.31
N ALA A 141 5.93 8.24 10.68
CA ALA A 141 5.39 8.82 9.46
C ALA A 141 4.93 10.26 9.68
N LYS A 142 4.19 10.50 10.77
CA LYS A 142 3.71 11.82 11.13
C LYS A 142 4.88 12.80 11.30
N ALA A 143 5.95 12.37 11.98
CA ALA A 143 7.13 13.20 12.18
C ALA A 143 7.81 13.55 10.85
N LYS A 144 7.94 12.57 9.95
CA LYS A 144 8.54 12.80 8.63
C LYS A 144 7.70 13.74 7.78
N MET A 145 6.38 13.57 7.79
CA MET A 145 5.48 14.43 7.02
C MET A 145 5.47 15.85 7.55
N ALA A 146 5.56 16.03 8.87
CA ALA A 146 5.57 17.34 9.47
C ALA A 146 6.78 18.18 9.03
N LYS A 147 7.89 17.55 8.69
CA LYS A 147 9.10 18.24 8.23
C LYS A 147 8.96 18.82 6.82
N LEU A 148 7.95 18.40 6.07
CA LEU A 148 7.74 18.88 4.71
C LEU A 148 6.93 20.18 4.65
N PHE A 149 6.30 20.58 5.75
CA PHE A 149 5.40 21.72 5.79
C PHE A 149 5.79 22.73 6.87
#